data_1d382598746bf1422c56e5f9072761fa
#
_entry.id   1d382598746bf1422c56e5f9072761fa
#
_cell.length_a   1.000
_cell.length_b   1.000
_cell.length_c   1.000
_cell.angle_alpha   90.00
_cell.angle_beta   90.00
_cell.angle_gamma   90.00
#
_symmetry.space_group_name_H-M   'P 1'
#
loop_
_entity.id
_entity.type
_entity.pdbx_description
1 polymer ?
#
loop_
_entity_poly.entity_id
_entity_poly.type
_entity_poly.pdbx_seq_one_letter_code
_entity_poly.pdbx_strand_id
1 'polypeptide(L)'
;VDPASIKKNVRVDIPIVGDVSQVLDDFLKVLDSGHKEPNVSALEKWWAQIEEWRSQDCLKYDRESELVKPQYVIEQLHEITRGDAFVTSDVGQHQMWAAQYYGFNKPRRWINSGGLGTMGFGLPAAIGVQLAYPDETVVCITGEASIQMCIQELSTCKQYGLPIKIICLNNGYMGMVRQWQEFFYEKRYAMSYFDALPDFVALAQSYGHRGI
;
A
#
# COMPACT_ATOMS: atom_id res chain seq x y z
N VAL A 1 16.71 -10.98 -12.78
CA VAL A 1 15.44 -11.71 -12.97
C VAL A 1 15.70 -13.22 -12.85
N ASP A 2 14.79 -13.92 -12.18
CA ASP A 2 14.82 -15.37 -12.06
C ASP A 2 14.55 -16.03 -13.43
N PRO A 3 15.44 -16.92 -13.92
CA PRO A 3 15.23 -17.60 -15.21
C PRO A 3 13.95 -18.43 -15.26
N ALA A 4 13.47 -18.96 -14.13
CA ALA A 4 12.22 -19.71 -14.05
C ALA A 4 10.96 -18.87 -14.33
N SER A 5 11.06 -17.55 -14.24
CA SER A 5 9.95 -16.63 -14.50
C SER A 5 9.86 -16.18 -15.96
N ILE A 6 10.87 -16.46 -16.79
CA ILE A 6 10.91 -16.03 -18.18
C ILE A 6 9.88 -16.81 -18.99
N LYS A 7 9.06 -16.08 -19.76
CA LYS A 7 7.99 -16.62 -20.62
C LYS A 7 6.92 -17.45 -19.90
N LYS A 8 6.84 -17.35 -18.55
CA LYS A 8 5.86 -18.11 -17.77
C LYS A 8 4.42 -17.61 -18.03
N ASN A 9 4.21 -16.30 -17.97
CA ASN A 9 2.88 -15.69 -18.09
C ASN A 9 2.78 -14.69 -19.26
N VAL A 10 3.90 -14.09 -19.65
CA VAL A 10 3.98 -13.06 -20.67
C VAL A 10 5.12 -13.38 -21.64
N ARG A 11 4.91 -13.11 -22.94
CA ARG A 11 5.99 -13.20 -23.91
C ARG A 11 7.08 -12.17 -23.57
N VAL A 12 8.32 -12.65 -23.50
CA VAL A 12 9.50 -11.81 -23.27
C VAL A 12 10.31 -11.76 -24.57
N ASP A 13 10.53 -10.55 -25.08
CA ASP A 13 11.31 -10.35 -26.31
C ASP A 13 12.81 -10.36 -26.00
N ILE A 14 13.26 -9.71 -24.94
CA ILE A 14 14.67 -9.66 -24.54
C ILE A 14 14.78 -10.09 -23.06
N PRO A 15 15.05 -11.37 -22.77
CA PRO A 15 15.27 -11.84 -21.41
C PRO A 15 16.68 -11.45 -20.91
N ILE A 16 16.73 -10.83 -19.73
CA ILE A 16 18.00 -10.53 -19.06
C ILE A 16 17.99 -11.24 -17.70
N VAL A 17 18.79 -12.29 -17.58
CA VAL A 17 18.94 -13.06 -16.35
C VAL A 17 20.14 -12.53 -15.58
N GLY A 18 19.94 -12.21 -14.30
CA GLY A 18 21.02 -11.72 -13.46
C GLY A 18 20.49 -10.97 -12.23
N ASP A 19 21.39 -10.64 -11.33
CA ASP A 19 21.12 -9.71 -10.25
C ASP A 19 20.80 -8.33 -10.80
N VAL A 20 19.75 -7.68 -10.26
CA VAL A 20 19.26 -6.42 -10.79
C VAL A 20 20.30 -5.29 -10.69
N SER A 21 21.11 -5.28 -9.62
CA SER A 21 22.15 -4.25 -9.42
C SER A 21 23.21 -4.36 -10.50
N GLN A 22 23.72 -5.58 -10.74
CA GLN A 22 24.72 -5.82 -11.76
C GLN A 22 24.22 -5.50 -13.17
N VAL A 23 22.98 -5.89 -13.47
CA VAL A 23 22.35 -5.59 -14.77
C VAL A 23 22.18 -4.08 -14.98
N LEU A 24 21.79 -3.34 -13.94
CA LEU A 24 21.68 -1.88 -14.02
C LEU A 24 23.04 -1.19 -14.20
N ASP A 25 24.07 -1.66 -13.50
CA ASP A 25 25.44 -1.17 -13.69
C ASP A 25 25.94 -1.40 -15.12
N ASP A 26 25.63 -2.55 -15.70
CA ASP A 26 26.01 -2.85 -17.09
C ASP A 26 25.22 -2.01 -18.09
N PHE A 27 23.94 -1.73 -17.83
CA PHE A 27 23.16 -0.77 -18.63
C PHE A 27 23.77 0.64 -18.61
N LEU A 28 24.17 1.13 -17.45
CA LEU A 28 24.81 2.44 -17.33
C LEU A 28 26.12 2.49 -18.13
N LYS A 29 26.97 1.46 -18.03
CA LYS A 29 28.22 1.35 -18.83
C LYS A 29 27.93 1.39 -20.34
N VAL A 30 26.89 0.68 -20.79
CA VAL A 30 26.49 0.68 -22.22
C VAL A 30 26.00 2.05 -22.65
N LEU A 31 25.22 2.75 -21.84
CA LEU A 31 24.76 4.10 -22.14
C LEU A 31 25.93 5.10 -22.20
N ASP A 32 26.83 5.05 -21.22
CA ASP A 32 28.00 5.92 -21.13
C ASP A 32 28.99 5.69 -22.29
N SER A 33 29.03 4.48 -22.86
CA SER A 33 29.88 4.15 -23.99
C SER A 33 29.43 4.82 -25.32
N GLY A 34 28.29 5.51 -25.33
CA GLY A 34 27.83 6.30 -26.48
C GLY A 34 27.40 5.47 -27.68
N HIS A 35 27.03 4.21 -27.50
CA HIS A 35 26.72 3.30 -28.61
C HIS A 35 25.49 3.72 -29.41
N LYS A 36 24.58 4.50 -28.83
CA LYS A 36 23.40 5.00 -29.53
C LYS A 36 22.81 6.19 -28.82
N GLU A 37 22.69 7.29 -29.50
CA GLU A 37 21.97 8.47 -29.01
C GLU A 37 20.46 8.19 -28.93
N PRO A 38 19.78 8.66 -27.87
CA PRO A 38 18.34 8.55 -27.76
C PRO A 38 17.62 9.24 -28.92
N ASN A 39 16.57 8.62 -29.42
CA ASN A 39 15.68 9.26 -30.37
C ASN A 39 14.80 10.29 -29.64
N VAL A 40 15.27 11.54 -29.55
CA VAL A 40 14.61 12.64 -28.82
C VAL A 40 13.16 12.83 -29.28
N SER A 41 12.89 12.82 -30.58
CA SER A 41 11.53 12.99 -31.10
C SER A 41 10.58 11.86 -30.70
N ALA A 42 11.08 10.64 -30.62
CA ALA A 42 10.28 9.50 -30.13
C ALA A 42 10.00 9.61 -28.62
N LEU A 43 10.98 10.07 -27.85
CA LEU A 43 10.82 10.33 -26.42
C LEU A 43 9.82 11.45 -26.14
N GLU A 44 9.90 12.56 -26.87
CA GLU A 44 8.95 13.68 -26.74
C GLU A 44 7.51 13.24 -27.02
N LYS A 45 7.29 12.44 -28.06
CA LYS A 45 5.97 11.89 -28.37
C LYS A 45 5.46 10.96 -27.25
N TRP A 46 6.35 10.15 -26.69
CA TRP A 46 6.01 9.25 -25.58
C TRP A 46 5.69 10.03 -24.30
N TRP A 47 6.46 11.06 -23.98
CA TRP A 47 6.16 11.93 -22.86
C TRP A 47 4.85 12.69 -23.03
N ALA A 48 4.55 13.19 -24.23
CA ALA A 48 3.27 13.82 -24.51
C ALA A 48 2.09 12.88 -24.26
N GLN A 49 2.22 11.62 -24.65
CA GLN A 49 1.20 10.59 -24.37
C GLN A 49 1.06 10.31 -22.86
N ILE A 50 2.16 10.27 -22.11
CA ILE A 50 2.12 10.10 -20.66
C ILE A 50 1.42 11.30 -20.00
N GLU A 51 1.70 12.52 -20.43
CA GLU A 51 1.05 13.72 -19.89
C GLU A 51 -0.44 13.78 -20.23
N GLU A 52 -0.85 13.32 -21.41
CA GLU A 52 -2.26 13.15 -21.77
C GLU A 52 -2.96 12.18 -20.79
N TRP A 53 -2.34 11.03 -20.50
CA TRP A 53 -2.90 10.08 -19.52
C TRP A 53 -2.95 10.64 -18.10
N ARG A 54 -1.93 11.37 -17.67
CA ARG A 54 -1.91 12.04 -16.35
C ARG A 54 -3.01 13.09 -16.23
N SER A 55 -3.29 13.83 -17.31
CA SER A 55 -4.31 14.88 -17.31
C SER A 55 -5.73 14.36 -17.09
N GLN A 56 -5.97 13.05 -17.25
CA GLN A 56 -7.28 12.44 -17.00
C GLN A 56 -7.66 12.39 -15.51
N ASP A 57 -6.70 12.63 -14.60
CA ASP A 57 -6.89 12.61 -13.14
C ASP A 57 -7.71 11.39 -12.67
N CYS A 58 -7.23 10.22 -13.07
CA CYS A 58 -7.93 8.94 -12.83
C CYS A 58 -8.04 8.58 -11.34
N LEU A 59 -7.29 9.25 -10.47
CA LEU A 59 -7.33 9.08 -9.02
C LEU A 59 -8.17 10.14 -8.31
N LYS A 60 -8.88 10.99 -9.04
CA LYS A 60 -9.75 12.00 -8.43
C LYS A 60 -10.85 11.38 -7.57
N TYR A 61 -11.18 12.05 -6.50
CA TYR A 61 -12.29 11.70 -5.62
C TYR A 61 -13.03 12.97 -5.18
N ASP A 62 -14.22 12.81 -4.67
CA ASP A 62 -15.03 13.94 -4.16
C ASP A 62 -14.44 14.47 -2.85
N ARG A 63 -13.78 15.64 -2.93
CA ARG A 63 -13.14 16.32 -1.80
C ARG A 63 -14.13 17.12 -0.95
N GLU A 64 -15.30 17.44 -1.50
CA GLU A 64 -16.35 18.21 -0.85
C GLU A 64 -17.39 17.31 -0.13
N SER A 65 -17.15 16.00 -0.12
CA SER A 65 -18.02 15.04 0.54
C SER A 65 -18.12 15.29 2.04
N GLU A 66 -19.32 15.29 2.58
CA GLU A 66 -19.57 15.32 4.03
C GLU A 66 -18.97 14.10 4.77
N LEU A 67 -18.81 12.98 4.04
CA LEU A 67 -18.18 11.77 4.57
C LEU A 67 -16.68 11.81 4.35
N VAL A 68 -15.93 11.47 5.38
CA VAL A 68 -14.47 11.34 5.28
C VAL A 68 -14.11 10.28 4.25
N LYS A 69 -13.41 10.68 3.20
CA LYS A 69 -12.95 9.75 2.16
C LYS A 69 -11.65 9.09 2.58
N PRO A 70 -11.48 7.77 2.35
CA PRO A 70 -10.24 7.07 2.66
C PRO A 70 -9.01 7.70 1.97
N GLN A 71 -9.19 8.17 0.75
CA GLN A 71 -8.15 8.86 -0.01
C GLN A 71 -7.65 10.11 0.72
N TYR A 72 -8.57 10.91 1.24
CA TYR A 72 -8.25 12.11 2.02
C TYR A 72 -7.44 11.77 3.28
N VAL A 73 -7.82 10.71 3.99
CA VAL A 73 -7.09 10.25 5.19
C VAL A 73 -5.63 9.94 4.85
N ILE A 74 -5.41 9.24 3.72
CA ILE A 74 -4.05 8.87 3.29
C ILE A 74 -3.25 10.09 2.80
N GLU A 75 -3.87 11.02 2.09
CA GLU A 75 -3.22 12.27 1.69
C GLU A 75 -2.80 13.09 2.92
N GLN A 76 -3.70 13.24 3.91
CA GLN A 76 -3.38 13.94 5.16
C GLN A 76 -2.26 13.24 5.94
N LEU A 77 -2.25 11.91 5.96
CA LEU A 77 -1.15 11.16 6.55
C LEU A 77 0.18 11.47 5.83
N HIS A 78 0.18 11.51 4.50
CA HIS A 78 1.36 11.87 3.72
C HIS A 78 1.84 13.30 4.05
N GLU A 79 0.93 14.27 4.09
CA GLU A 79 1.25 15.66 4.41
C GLU A 79 1.88 15.80 5.80
N ILE A 80 1.27 15.18 6.83
CA ILE A 80 1.75 15.20 8.21
C ILE A 80 3.12 14.55 8.35
N THR A 81 3.33 13.41 7.71
CA THR A 81 4.57 12.65 7.79
C THR A 81 5.60 13.07 6.74
N ARG A 82 5.20 13.90 5.76
CA ARG A 82 6.03 14.30 4.61
C ARG A 82 6.60 13.11 3.82
N GLY A 83 5.85 12.01 3.78
CA GLY A 83 6.27 10.78 3.11
C GLY A 83 7.41 10.01 3.80
N ASP A 84 7.71 10.31 5.05
CA ASP A 84 8.90 9.81 5.77
C ASP A 84 8.58 8.71 6.79
N ALA A 85 7.32 8.38 7.01
CA ALA A 85 6.95 7.28 7.89
C ALA A 85 7.19 5.91 7.25
N PHE A 86 7.43 4.91 8.10
CA PHE A 86 7.19 3.52 7.72
C PHE A 86 5.69 3.27 7.72
N VAL A 87 5.18 2.83 6.59
CA VAL A 87 3.77 2.49 6.45
C VAL A 87 3.64 0.99 6.24
N THR A 88 3.01 0.31 7.18
CA THR A 88 2.58 -1.07 6.99
C THR A 88 1.11 -1.09 6.60
N SER A 89 0.69 -2.06 5.82
CA SER A 89 -0.71 -2.18 5.46
C SER A 89 -1.19 -3.62 5.55
N ASP A 90 -2.41 -3.75 6.05
CA ASP A 90 -3.20 -4.94 5.84
C ASP A 90 -3.72 -5.03 4.41
N VAL A 91 -4.41 -6.11 4.08
CA VAL A 91 -4.90 -6.40 2.74
C VAL A 91 -6.38 -6.05 2.61
N GLY A 92 -6.69 -5.21 1.63
CA GLY A 92 -8.03 -4.72 1.34
C GLY A 92 -8.01 -3.44 0.51
N GLN A 93 -9.14 -2.75 0.39
CA GLN A 93 -9.20 -1.45 -0.29
C GLN A 93 -8.27 -0.42 0.37
N HIS A 94 -8.11 -0.46 1.70
CA HIS A 94 -7.18 0.40 2.44
C HIS A 94 -5.73 0.25 1.96
N GLN A 95 -5.31 -0.95 1.56
CA GLN A 95 -4.01 -1.19 0.94
C GLN A 95 -3.88 -0.48 -0.41
N MET A 96 -4.94 -0.55 -1.23
CA MET A 96 -4.96 0.11 -2.54
C MET A 96 -4.88 1.64 -2.39
N TRP A 97 -5.67 2.21 -1.48
CA TRP A 97 -5.61 3.66 -1.21
C TRP A 97 -4.26 4.08 -0.66
N ALA A 98 -3.68 3.32 0.27
CA ALA A 98 -2.35 3.61 0.78
C ALA A 98 -1.29 3.60 -0.34
N ALA A 99 -1.33 2.62 -1.24
CA ALA A 99 -0.41 2.52 -2.36
C ALA A 99 -0.58 3.65 -3.39
N GLN A 100 -1.81 4.18 -3.55
CA GLN A 100 -2.12 5.21 -4.56
C GLN A 100 -1.93 6.64 -4.06
N TYR A 101 -2.23 6.91 -2.79
CA TYR A 101 -2.31 8.29 -2.27
C TYR A 101 -1.19 8.64 -1.29
N TYR A 102 -0.41 7.67 -0.80
CA TYR A 102 0.76 7.96 0.03
C TYR A 102 2.03 8.00 -0.82
N GLY A 103 2.66 9.17 -0.93
CA GLY A 103 3.93 9.32 -1.61
C GLY A 103 5.11 8.91 -0.71
N PHE A 104 5.90 7.94 -1.14
CA PHE A 104 7.09 7.46 -0.40
C PHE A 104 8.35 8.17 -0.91
N ASN A 105 9.09 8.83 -0.02
CA ASN A 105 10.32 9.53 -0.35
C ASN A 105 11.58 8.67 -0.18
N LYS A 106 11.46 7.54 0.53
CA LYS A 106 12.59 6.63 0.82
C LYS A 106 12.21 5.19 0.44
N PRO A 107 13.18 4.40 -0.03
CA PRO A 107 12.95 2.99 -0.28
C PRO A 107 12.66 2.22 1.02
N ARG A 108 11.99 1.06 0.90
CA ARG A 108 11.67 0.15 2.01
C ARG A 108 10.77 0.76 3.10
N ARG A 109 10.03 1.84 2.78
CA ARG A 109 9.06 2.46 3.70
C ARG A 109 7.64 1.91 3.53
N TRP A 110 7.36 1.20 2.44
CA TRP A 110 6.09 0.53 2.18
C TRP A 110 6.19 -0.97 2.43
N ILE A 111 5.50 -1.46 3.47
CA ILE A 111 5.55 -2.85 3.92
C ILE A 111 4.15 -3.45 3.86
N ASN A 112 3.92 -4.38 2.95
CA ASN A 112 2.62 -5.01 2.76
C ASN A 112 2.75 -6.44 2.25
N SER A 113 1.68 -7.22 2.40
CA SER A 113 1.59 -8.58 1.84
C SER A 113 1.11 -8.52 0.39
N GLY A 114 1.93 -7.94 -0.51
CA GLY A 114 1.59 -7.73 -1.92
C GLY A 114 1.58 -9.00 -2.78
N GLY A 115 2.25 -10.06 -2.35
CA GLY A 115 2.31 -11.34 -3.06
C GLY A 115 1.16 -12.29 -2.69
N LEU A 116 1.07 -12.65 -1.42
CA LEU A 116 0.05 -13.59 -0.94
C LEU A 116 -1.27 -12.92 -0.54
N GLY A 117 -1.25 -11.63 -0.25
CA GLY A 117 -2.46 -10.91 0.15
C GLY A 117 -3.01 -11.34 1.51
N THR A 118 -2.13 -11.49 2.50
CA THR A 118 -2.48 -11.98 3.83
C THR A 118 -3.13 -10.90 4.68
N MET A 119 -4.42 -11.03 4.97
CA MET A 119 -5.11 -10.21 5.97
C MET A 119 -4.55 -10.50 7.37
N GLY A 120 -4.46 -9.48 8.24
CA GLY A 120 -3.82 -9.59 9.55
C GLY A 120 -2.31 -9.37 9.54
N PHE A 121 -1.71 -9.07 8.39
CA PHE A 121 -0.27 -8.82 8.26
C PHE A 121 0.16 -7.45 8.84
N GLY A 122 -0.71 -6.44 8.73
CA GLY A 122 -0.34 -5.02 8.95
C GLY A 122 0.19 -4.72 10.35
N LEU A 123 -0.55 -5.12 11.39
CA LEU A 123 -0.17 -4.85 12.79
C LEU A 123 1.09 -5.64 13.21
N PRO A 124 1.21 -6.96 13.00
CA PRO A 124 2.45 -7.68 13.30
C PRO A 124 3.67 -7.13 12.57
N ALA A 125 3.53 -6.73 11.31
CA ALA A 125 4.60 -6.10 10.55
C ALA A 125 5.00 -4.75 11.15
N ALA A 126 4.03 -3.92 11.58
CA ALA A 126 4.31 -2.66 12.26
C ALA A 126 5.10 -2.85 13.56
N ILE A 127 4.77 -3.89 14.34
CA ILE A 127 5.51 -4.27 15.54
C ILE A 127 6.97 -4.57 15.19
N GLY A 128 7.21 -5.41 14.18
CA GLY A 128 8.55 -5.75 13.74
C GLY A 128 9.35 -4.54 13.28
N VAL A 129 8.71 -3.64 12.52
CA VAL A 129 9.34 -2.38 12.07
C VAL A 129 9.66 -1.47 13.24
N GLN A 130 8.72 -1.28 14.18
CA GLN A 130 8.95 -0.38 15.32
C GLN A 130 10.05 -0.89 16.27
N LEU A 131 10.18 -2.21 16.42
CA LEU A 131 11.28 -2.80 17.18
C LEU A 131 12.63 -2.60 16.48
N ALA A 132 12.66 -2.70 15.16
CA ALA A 132 13.87 -2.47 14.37
C ALA A 132 14.26 -1.00 14.23
N TYR A 133 13.29 -0.10 14.30
CA TYR A 133 13.45 1.34 14.14
C TYR A 133 12.69 2.09 15.26
N PRO A 134 13.17 2.07 16.50
CA PRO A 134 12.44 2.56 17.67
C PRO A 134 12.12 4.05 17.63
N ASP A 135 12.98 4.84 17.00
CA ASP A 135 12.86 6.31 16.93
C ASP A 135 12.09 6.82 15.70
N GLU A 136 11.69 5.92 14.81
CA GLU A 136 11.01 6.27 13.58
C GLU A 136 9.48 6.24 13.74
N THR A 137 8.79 7.01 12.92
CA THR A 137 7.32 6.97 12.88
C THR A 137 6.86 5.75 12.11
N VAL A 138 6.10 4.89 12.76
CA VAL A 138 5.48 3.70 12.16
C VAL A 138 3.96 3.83 12.18
N VAL A 139 3.34 3.64 11.02
CA VAL A 139 1.89 3.71 10.83
C VAL A 139 1.40 2.40 10.23
N CYS A 140 0.41 1.80 10.87
CA CYS A 140 -0.32 0.65 10.34
C CYS A 140 -1.66 1.12 9.75
N ILE A 141 -1.86 0.91 8.46
CA ILE A 141 -3.12 1.17 7.78
C ILE A 141 -3.86 -0.15 7.64
N THR A 142 -5.07 -0.21 8.19
CA THR A 142 -5.86 -1.45 8.26
C THR A 142 -7.34 -1.18 7.99
N GLY A 143 -8.10 -2.24 7.85
CA GLY A 143 -9.56 -2.23 7.84
C GLY A 143 -10.12 -3.05 8.99
N GLU A 144 -11.41 -2.89 9.26
CA GLU A 144 -12.11 -3.49 10.39
C GLU A 144 -12.06 -5.03 10.42
N ALA A 145 -12.04 -5.67 9.25
CA ALA A 145 -11.92 -7.12 9.17
C ALA A 145 -10.49 -7.60 9.42
N SER A 146 -9.52 -6.93 8.81
CA SER A 146 -8.12 -7.34 8.86
C SER A 146 -7.51 -7.19 10.25
N ILE A 147 -7.79 -6.06 10.92
CA ILE A 147 -7.25 -5.81 12.27
C ILE A 147 -7.70 -6.86 13.28
N GLN A 148 -8.92 -7.38 13.14
CA GLN A 148 -9.44 -8.41 14.04
C GLN A 148 -8.70 -9.74 13.94
N MET A 149 -8.02 -10.03 12.83
CA MET A 149 -7.29 -11.28 12.65
C MET A 149 -6.06 -11.41 13.55
N CYS A 150 -5.49 -10.28 13.96
CA CYS A 150 -4.31 -10.20 14.83
C CYS A 150 -4.49 -9.17 15.96
N ILE A 151 -5.73 -8.91 16.38
CA ILE A 151 -6.06 -7.89 17.38
C ILE A 151 -5.35 -8.10 18.72
N GLN A 152 -5.07 -9.37 19.09
CA GLN A 152 -4.35 -9.73 20.31
C GLN A 152 -2.94 -9.12 20.37
N GLU A 153 -2.36 -8.77 19.24
CA GLU A 153 -1.02 -8.13 19.17
C GLU A 153 -1.01 -6.70 19.72
N LEU A 154 -2.17 -6.11 20.00
CA LEU A 154 -2.25 -4.87 20.78
C LEU A 154 -1.66 -5.06 22.18
N SER A 155 -1.74 -6.27 22.77
CA SER A 155 -1.05 -6.59 24.01
C SER A 155 0.46 -6.50 23.87
N THR A 156 1.01 -6.99 22.77
CA THR A 156 2.44 -6.91 22.45
C THR A 156 2.87 -5.45 22.31
N CYS A 157 2.10 -4.63 21.59
CA CYS A 157 2.36 -3.18 21.48
C CYS A 157 2.40 -2.51 22.85
N LYS A 158 1.46 -2.86 23.73
CA LYS A 158 1.38 -2.30 25.09
C LYS A 158 2.54 -2.74 25.97
N GLN A 159 2.86 -4.02 25.93
CA GLN A 159 3.94 -4.60 26.74
C GLN A 159 5.30 -3.98 26.44
N TYR A 160 5.58 -3.74 25.17
CA TYR A 160 6.85 -3.16 24.71
C TYR A 160 6.83 -1.64 24.54
N GLY A 161 5.73 -0.97 24.86
CA GLY A 161 5.59 0.48 24.75
C GLY A 161 5.75 1.02 23.33
N LEU A 162 5.31 0.26 22.33
CA LEU A 162 5.51 0.60 20.92
C LEU A 162 4.55 1.73 20.50
N PRO A 163 5.05 2.90 20.02
CA PRO A 163 4.24 4.07 19.71
C PRO A 163 3.61 4.01 18.32
N ILE A 164 3.25 2.82 17.84
CA ILE A 164 2.66 2.59 16.52
C ILE A 164 1.35 3.38 16.41
N LYS A 165 1.14 4.04 15.27
CA LYS A 165 -0.12 4.68 14.91
C LYS A 165 -0.94 3.73 14.06
N ILE A 166 -2.14 3.36 14.50
CA ILE A 166 -3.03 2.45 13.78
C ILE A 166 -4.19 3.28 13.21
N ILE A 167 -4.34 3.27 11.90
CA ILE A 167 -5.45 3.91 11.19
C ILE A 167 -6.34 2.82 10.63
N CYS A 168 -7.51 2.65 11.25
CA CYS A 168 -8.53 1.70 10.80
C CYS A 168 -9.53 2.41 9.91
N LEU A 169 -9.51 2.09 8.61
CA LEU A 169 -10.47 2.60 7.63
C LEU A 169 -11.71 1.69 7.66
N ASN A 170 -12.62 1.99 8.58
CA ASN A 170 -13.82 1.21 8.82
C ASN A 170 -14.97 1.69 7.92
N ASN A 171 -15.45 0.83 7.05
CA ASN A 171 -16.62 1.10 6.20
C ASN A 171 -17.74 0.05 6.34
N GLY A 172 -17.60 -0.88 7.27
CA GLY A 172 -18.57 -1.97 7.50
C GLY A 172 -18.55 -3.07 6.45
N TYR A 173 -17.48 -3.17 5.65
CA TYR A 173 -17.40 -4.13 4.56
C TYR A 173 -16.02 -4.76 4.43
N MET A 174 -15.97 -6.02 3.97
CA MET A 174 -14.80 -6.56 3.30
C MET A 174 -14.73 -5.90 1.90
N GLY A 175 -14.24 -4.66 1.87
CA GLY A 175 -14.42 -3.75 0.75
C GLY A 175 -13.87 -4.25 -0.58
N MET A 176 -12.73 -4.94 -0.59
CA MET A 176 -12.17 -5.52 -1.82
C MET A 176 -13.03 -6.68 -2.34
N VAL A 177 -13.55 -7.53 -1.46
CA VAL A 177 -14.48 -8.61 -1.83
C VAL A 177 -15.75 -8.02 -2.44
N ARG A 178 -16.34 -7.02 -1.78
CA ARG A 178 -17.51 -6.31 -2.29
C ARG A 178 -17.25 -5.68 -3.67
N GLN A 179 -16.10 -5.06 -3.87
CA GLN A 179 -15.69 -4.45 -5.14
C GLN A 179 -15.69 -5.47 -6.28
N TRP A 180 -15.17 -6.68 -6.04
CA TRP A 180 -15.20 -7.75 -7.01
C TRP A 180 -16.63 -8.21 -7.30
N GLN A 181 -17.47 -8.34 -6.29
CA GLN A 181 -18.89 -8.69 -6.44
C GLN A 181 -19.63 -7.63 -7.26
N GLU A 182 -19.30 -6.35 -7.07
CA GLU A 182 -19.89 -5.25 -7.82
C GLU A 182 -19.49 -5.25 -9.28
N PHE A 183 -18.20 -5.42 -9.59
CA PHE A 183 -17.69 -5.28 -10.95
C PHE A 183 -17.84 -6.53 -11.81
N PHE A 184 -17.72 -7.70 -11.21
CA PHE A 184 -17.62 -8.96 -11.96
C PHE A 184 -18.74 -9.97 -11.68
N TYR A 185 -19.57 -9.73 -10.66
CA TYR A 185 -20.61 -10.66 -10.24
C TYR A 185 -21.99 -10.02 -10.16
N GLU A 186 -22.28 -9.06 -11.04
CA GLU A 186 -23.61 -8.45 -11.21
C GLU A 186 -24.21 -7.90 -9.91
N LYS A 187 -23.36 -7.37 -9.01
CA LYS A 187 -23.74 -6.86 -7.68
C LYS A 187 -24.41 -7.92 -6.78
N ARG A 188 -24.12 -9.19 -7.00
CA ARG A 188 -24.58 -10.27 -6.13
C ARG A 188 -23.73 -10.32 -4.88
N TYR A 189 -24.04 -9.42 -3.93
CA TYR A 189 -23.31 -9.31 -2.67
C TYR A 189 -23.60 -10.48 -1.75
N ALA A 190 -22.54 -11.12 -1.23
CA ALA A 190 -22.63 -12.22 -0.29
C ALA A 190 -21.46 -12.18 0.68
N MET A 191 -21.75 -12.25 1.98
CA MET A 191 -20.78 -12.34 3.07
C MET A 191 -19.66 -11.27 3.05
N SER A 192 -19.95 -10.08 2.51
CA SER A 192 -19.01 -8.96 2.43
C SER A 192 -19.40 -7.76 3.30
N TYR A 193 -20.51 -7.85 4.01
CA TYR A 193 -21.03 -6.84 4.94
C TYR A 193 -20.97 -7.33 6.38
N PHE A 194 -20.74 -6.41 7.31
CA PHE A 194 -20.76 -6.68 8.75
C PHE A 194 -21.98 -5.99 9.39
N ASP A 195 -22.89 -6.80 9.92
CA ASP A 195 -24.04 -6.32 10.69
C ASP A 195 -23.66 -5.89 12.11
N ALA A 196 -22.56 -6.45 12.63
CA ALA A 196 -22.06 -6.16 13.95
C ALA A 196 -20.53 -6.09 13.94
N LEU A 197 -20.01 -4.96 14.39
CA LEU A 197 -18.58 -4.74 14.59
C LEU A 197 -18.34 -4.31 16.04
N PRO A 198 -17.16 -4.60 16.62
CA PRO A 198 -16.80 -4.03 17.90
C PRO A 198 -16.65 -2.52 17.82
N ASP A 199 -16.85 -1.83 18.93
CA ASP A 199 -16.37 -0.47 19.10
C ASP A 199 -14.84 -0.50 19.19
N PHE A 200 -14.16 -0.12 18.10
CA PHE A 200 -12.70 -0.18 18.03
C PHE A 200 -12.02 0.82 18.97
N VAL A 201 -12.70 1.92 19.34
CA VAL A 201 -12.18 2.88 20.32
C VAL A 201 -12.18 2.25 21.70
N ALA A 202 -13.31 1.68 22.12
CA ALA A 202 -13.42 0.96 23.40
C ALA A 202 -12.49 -0.27 23.44
N LEU A 203 -12.34 -0.96 22.30
CA LEU A 203 -11.43 -2.11 22.18
C LEU A 203 -9.97 -1.68 22.38
N ALA A 204 -9.51 -0.61 21.74
CA ALA A 204 -8.17 -0.08 21.93
C ALA A 204 -7.93 0.31 23.40
N GLN A 205 -8.91 0.95 24.03
CA GLN A 205 -8.84 1.34 25.44
C GLN A 205 -8.76 0.13 26.37
N SER A 206 -9.47 -0.98 26.05
CA SER A 206 -9.41 -2.22 26.84
C SER A 206 -8.02 -2.87 26.84
N TYR A 207 -7.25 -2.67 25.77
CA TYR A 207 -5.84 -3.06 25.65
C TYR A 207 -4.87 -2.02 26.27
N GLY A 208 -5.40 -0.93 26.82
CA GLY A 208 -4.61 0.13 27.46
C GLY A 208 -3.99 1.11 26.46
N HIS A 209 -4.51 1.19 25.25
CA HIS A 209 -4.14 2.18 24.23
C HIS A 209 -5.10 3.36 24.22
N ARG A 210 -4.71 4.44 23.56
CA ARG A 210 -5.60 5.58 23.30
C ARG A 210 -6.35 5.31 21.99
N GLY A 211 -7.66 5.12 22.09
CA GLY A 211 -8.58 5.13 20.95
C GLY A 211 -9.22 6.51 20.77
N ILE A 212 -9.38 6.96 19.55
CA ILE A 212 -10.00 8.23 19.15
C ILE A 212 -10.84 8.05 17.90
#